data_0b904472e255b3e88dfe28c3e4d7ee0a
#
_entry.id   0b904472e255b3e88dfe28c3e4d7ee0a
#
_cell.length_a   1.000
_cell.length_b   1.000
_cell.length_c   1.000
_cell.angle_alpha   90.00
_cell.angle_beta   90.00
_cell.angle_gamma   90.00
#
_symmetry.space_group_name_H-M   'P 1'
#
loop_
_entity.id
_entity.type
_entity.pdbx_description
1 polymer ?
#
loop_
_entity_poly.entity_id
_entity_poly.type
_entity_poly.pdbx_seq_one_letter_code
_entity_poly.pdbx_strand_id
1 'polypeptide(L)'
;MNKKDRSTLTLDDVTGWWETDIVDIAPGSIRIRGYAIEELIGNISFPAMIWLVLRGELPSKQQADLFGAVLVSAVDHGPQAPSIAVARMACALLQRLSRKRRY
;
A
#
# COMPACT_ATOMS: atom_id res chain seq x y z
N MET A 1 25.16 -10.99 -18.83
CA MET A 1 24.10 -10.11 -18.27
C MET A 1 24.55 -8.67 -18.41
N ASN A 2 24.04 -7.96 -19.42
CA ASN A 2 24.50 -6.62 -19.79
C ASN A 2 23.93 -5.62 -18.77
N LYS A 3 24.79 -4.96 -18.01
CA LYS A 3 24.45 -3.93 -17.05
C LYS A 3 24.00 -2.71 -17.86
N LYS A 4 22.68 -2.56 -18.07
CA LYS A 4 22.11 -1.38 -18.71
C LYS A 4 22.51 -0.16 -17.89
N ASP A 5 23.26 0.74 -18.51
CA ASP A 5 23.70 1.98 -17.87
C ASP A 5 22.48 2.79 -17.46
N ARG A 6 22.32 3.06 -16.16
CA ARG A 6 21.19 3.77 -15.58
C ARG A 6 21.24 5.29 -15.80
N SER A 7 22.20 5.78 -16.56
CA SER A 7 22.45 7.23 -16.69
C SER A 7 21.59 7.92 -17.76
N THR A 8 20.83 7.16 -18.57
CA THR A 8 19.98 7.72 -19.63
C THR A 8 18.58 7.08 -19.59
N LEU A 9 17.76 7.47 -18.59
CA LEU A 9 16.34 7.16 -18.63
C LEU A 9 15.68 8.04 -19.70
N THR A 10 15.07 7.41 -20.70
CA THR A 10 14.27 8.09 -21.72
C THR A 10 12.84 8.28 -21.22
N LEU A 11 12.07 9.17 -21.85
CA LEU A 11 10.65 9.34 -21.52
C LEU A 11 9.88 8.02 -21.69
N ASP A 12 10.24 7.19 -22.69
CA ASP A 12 9.62 5.89 -22.90
C ASP A 12 9.92 4.90 -21.76
N ASP A 13 11.08 5.01 -21.12
CA ASP A 13 11.44 4.16 -19.97
C ASP A 13 10.61 4.46 -18.71
N VAL A 14 10.01 5.66 -18.62
CA VAL A 14 9.18 6.07 -17.46
C VAL A 14 7.68 6.04 -17.75
N THR A 15 7.27 5.90 -19.01
CA THR A 15 5.85 5.92 -19.42
C THR A 15 5.04 4.84 -18.69
N GLY A 16 5.59 3.64 -18.52
CA GLY A 16 4.94 2.52 -17.85
C GLY A 16 5.08 2.50 -16.31
N TRP A 17 5.80 3.43 -15.69
CA TRP A 17 6.03 3.38 -14.23
C TRP A 17 4.78 3.57 -13.39
N TRP A 18 3.78 4.24 -13.95
CA TRP A 18 2.53 4.57 -13.29
C TRP A 18 1.38 3.66 -13.74
N GLU A 19 1.67 2.68 -14.62
CA GLU A 19 0.67 1.68 -14.98
C GLU A 19 0.35 0.77 -13.80
N THR A 20 -0.93 0.57 -13.57
CA THR A 20 -1.44 -0.27 -12.49
C THR A 20 -2.76 -0.91 -12.90
N ASP A 21 -2.95 -2.16 -12.55
CA ASP A 21 -4.24 -2.87 -12.70
C ASP A 21 -5.22 -2.60 -11.54
N ILE A 22 -4.81 -1.76 -10.58
CA ILE A 22 -5.62 -1.53 -9.38
C ILE A 22 -6.55 -0.36 -9.56
N VAL A 23 -6.05 0.77 -10.09
CA VAL A 23 -6.81 2.02 -10.19
C VAL A 23 -6.82 2.50 -11.62
N ASP A 24 -8.02 2.84 -12.11
CA ASP A 24 -8.24 3.56 -13.36
C ASP A 24 -8.87 4.92 -13.05
N ILE A 25 -8.19 5.99 -13.48
CA ILE A 25 -8.60 7.38 -13.21
C ILE A 25 -8.73 8.13 -14.53
N ALA A 26 -9.93 8.58 -14.82
CA ALA A 26 -10.24 9.47 -15.94
C ALA A 26 -11.05 10.69 -15.43
N PRO A 27 -11.12 11.79 -16.19
CA PRO A 27 -11.96 12.91 -15.81
C PRO A 27 -13.41 12.49 -15.52
N GLY A 28 -13.87 12.71 -14.28
CA GLY A 28 -15.21 12.34 -13.83
C GLY A 28 -15.42 10.85 -13.55
N SER A 29 -14.37 10.01 -13.58
CA SER A 29 -14.49 8.57 -13.32
C SER A 29 -13.27 8.05 -12.57
N ILE A 30 -13.51 7.37 -11.45
CA ILE A 30 -12.49 6.64 -10.69
C ILE A 30 -12.98 5.22 -10.51
N ARG A 31 -12.17 4.24 -10.92
CA ARG A 31 -12.47 2.82 -10.75
C ARG A 31 -11.35 2.13 -9.98
N ILE A 32 -11.73 1.22 -9.10
CA ILE A 32 -10.80 0.37 -8.36
C ILE A 32 -11.12 -1.07 -8.69
N ARG A 33 -10.16 -1.77 -9.30
CA ARG A 33 -10.35 -3.14 -9.82
C ARG A 33 -11.61 -3.26 -10.70
N GLY A 34 -11.93 -2.19 -11.47
CA GLY A 34 -13.08 -2.15 -12.38
C GLY A 34 -14.41 -1.68 -11.74
N TYR A 35 -14.49 -1.59 -10.41
CA TYR A 35 -15.68 -1.07 -9.70
C TYR A 35 -15.62 0.44 -9.58
N ALA A 36 -16.73 1.13 -9.84
CA ALA A 36 -16.81 2.57 -9.65
C ALA A 36 -16.65 2.92 -8.15
N ILE A 37 -15.87 3.96 -7.84
CA ILE A 37 -15.60 4.31 -6.44
C ILE A 37 -16.89 4.69 -5.68
N GLU A 38 -17.87 5.26 -6.37
CA GLU A 38 -19.16 5.63 -5.81
C GLU A 38 -19.97 4.40 -5.37
N GLU A 39 -19.77 3.25 -6.02
CA GLU A 39 -20.40 1.99 -5.65
C GLU A 39 -19.73 1.35 -4.43
N LEU A 40 -18.48 1.67 -4.16
CA LEU A 40 -17.70 1.12 -3.05
C LEU A 40 -17.86 1.94 -1.76
N ILE A 41 -17.88 3.28 -1.87
CA ILE A 41 -17.97 4.18 -0.72
C ILE A 41 -19.30 3.98 0.01
N GLY A 42 -19.21 3.63 1.29
CA GLY A 42 -20.39 3.41 2.14
C GLY A 42 -21.07 2.05 1.96
N ASN A 43 -20.69 1.25 0.96
CA ASN A 43 -21.32 -0.03 0.65
C ASN A 43 -20.46 -1.25 1.01
N ILE A 44 -19.14 -1.07 1.18
CA ILE A 44 -18.26 -2.16 1.59
C ILE A 44 -17.48 -1.80 2.86
N SER A 45 -17.09 -2.83 3.61
CA SER A 45 -16.24 -2.67 4.78
C SER A 45 -14.77 -2.46 4.38
N PHE A 46 -13.96 -1.88 5.29
CA PHE A 46 -12.54 -1.70 5.06
C PHE A 46 -11.79 -3.02 4.79
N PRO A 47 -12.05 -4.13 5.51
CA PRO A 47 -11.47 -5.42 5.14
C PRO A 47 -11.88 -5.88 3.73
N ALA A 48 -13.13 -5.65 3.32
CA ALA A 48 -13.57 -6.00 1.96
C ALA A 48 -12.86 -5.15 0.90
N MET A 49 -12.60 -3.87 1.19
CA MET A 49 -11.83 -3.00 0.29
C MET A 49 -10.37 -3.47 0.14
N ILE A 50 -9.72 -3.83 1.24
CA ILE A 50 -8.35 -4.39 1.20
C ILE A 50 -8.35 -5.69 0.38
N TRP A 51 -9.32 -6.58 0.60
CA TRP A 51 -9.48 -7.80 -0.17
C TRP A 51 -9.62 -7.52 -1.67
N LEU A 52 -10.50 -6.60 -2.06
CA LEU A 52 -10.70 -6.21 -3.46
C LEU A 52 -9.40 -5.74 -4.11
N VAL A 53 -8.66 -4.86 -3.45
CA VAL A 53 -7.37 -4.33 -3.96
C VAL A 53 -6.37 -5.47 -4.19
N LEU A 54 -6.26 -6.41 -3.25
CA LEU A 54 -5.29 -7.51 -3.31
C LEU A 54 -5.70 -8.64 -4.27
N ARG A 55 -7.00 -8.99 -4.31
CA ARG A 55 -7.50 -10.15 -5.04
C ARG A 55 -8.12 -9.81 -6.40
N GLY A 56 -8.54 -8.56 -6.62
CA GLY A 56 -9.19 -8.12 -7.85
C GLY A 56 -10.70 -8.39 -7.91
N GLU A 57 -11.27 -9.00 -6.88
CA GLU A 57 -12.70 -9.35 -6.79
C GLU A 57 -13.26 -9.05 -5.40
N LEU A 58 -14.53 -8.78 -5.30
CA LEU A 58 -15.20 -8.56 -4.00
C LEU A 58 -15.29 -9.87 -3.22
N PRO A 59 -15.03 -9.84 -1.90
CA PRO A 59 -15.19 -11.02 -1.06
C PRO A 59 -16.67 -11.28 -0.78
N SER A 60 -17.00 -12.54 -0.46
CA SER A 60 -18.27 -12.83 0.23
C SER A 60 -18.28 -12.20 1.61
N LYS A 61 -19.46 -12.06 2.22
CA LYS A 61 -19.57 -11.54 3.59
C LYS A 61 -18.72 -12.33 4.58
N GLN A 62 -18.74 -13.67 4.49
CA GLN A 62 -17.97 -14.55 5.36
C GLN A 62 -16.45 -14.37 5.19
N GLN A 63 -15.98 -14.19 3.94
CA GLN A 63 -14.57 -13.92 3.67
C GLN A 63 -14.15 -12.55 4.23
N ALA A 64 -14.98 -11.51 4.07
CA ALA A 64 -14.71 -10.19 4.62
C ALA A 64 -14.68 -10.20 6.14
N ASP A 65 -15.61 -10.88 6.79
CA ASP A 65 -15.69 -11.01 8.25
C ASP A 65 -14.47 -11.76 8.81
N LEU A 66 -14.10 -12.88 8.20
CA LEU A 66 -12.91 -13.66 8.59
C LEU A 66 -11.62 -12.84 8.39
N PHE A 67 -11.48 -12.18 7.24
CA PHE A 67 -10.32 -11.36 6.96
C PHE A 67 -10.23 -10.16 7.92
N GLY A 68 -11.36 -9.56 8.26
CA GLY A 68 -11.44 -8.52 9.28
C GLY A 68 -10.96 -8.99 10.65
N ALA A 69 -11.37 -10.20 11.07
CA ALA A 69 -10.89 -10.79 12.32
C ALA A 69 -9.37 -11.03 12.33
N VAL A 70 -8.81 -11.50 11.20
CA VAL A 70 -7.35 -11.65 11.04
C VAL A 70 -6.63 -10.30 11.15
N LEU A 71 -7.13 -9.25 10.48
CA LEU A 71 -6.54 -7.93 10.58
C LEU A 71 -6.56 -7.39 12.01
N VAL A 72 -7.67 -7.55 12.71
CA VAL A 72 -7.80 -7.14 14.13
C VAL A 72 -6.80 -7.88 15.01
N SER A 73 -6.61 -9.19 14.80
CA SER A 73 -5.66 -9.99 15.56
C SER A 73 -4.20 -9.57 15.36
N ALA A 74 -3.89 -8.95 14.23
CA ALA A 74 -2.53 -8.54 13.83
C ALA A 74 -2.24 -7.04 14.02
N VAL A 75 -3.15 -6.28 14.63
CA VAL A 75 -3.03 -4.81 14.72
C VAL A 75 -1.81 -4.37 15.51
N ASP A 76 -1.56 -4.99 16.66
CA ASP A 76 -0.39 -4.69 17.49
C ASP A 76 -0.01 -5.86 18.40
N HIS A 77 1.28 -6.07 18.57
CA HIS A 77 1.86 -7.04 19.52
C HIS A 77 2.53 -6.39 20.73
N GLY A 78 2.41 -5.08 20.86
CA GLY A 78 3.05 -4.32 21.93
C GLY A 78 4.55 -4.06 21.71
N PRO A 79 5.20 -3.36 22.65
CA PRO A 79 6.58 -2.88 22.48
C PRO A 79 7.66 -4.00 22.45
N GLN A 80 7.31 -5.23 22.83
CA GLN A 80 8.23 -6.37 22.83
C GLN A 80 8.40 -6.99 21.43
N ALA A 81 7.53 -6.67 20.47
CA ALA A 81 7.64 -7.21 19.12
C ALA A 81 8.96 -6.79 18.47
N PRO A 82 9.73 -7.74 17.86
CA PRO A 82 11.02 -7.42 17.25
C PRO A 82 10.94 -6.33 16.18
N SER A 83 9.87 -6.28 15.41
CA SER A 83 9.61 -5.23 14.40
C SER A 83 9.50 -3.85 15.02
N ILE A 84 8.85 -3.70 16.17
CA ILE A 84 8.72 -2.43 16.90
C ILE A 84 10.07 -2.02 17.47
N ALA A 85 10.85 -2.94 18.03
CA ALA A 85 12.18 -2.66 18.53
C ALA A 85 13.10 -2.14 17.41
N VAL A 86 13.10 -2.77 16.23
CA VAL A 86 13.86 -2.33 15.06
C VAL A 86 13.38 -0.95 14.57
N ALA A 87 12.09 -0.72 14.48
CA ALA A 87 11.54 0.58 14.07
C ALA A 87 11.95 1.71 15.03
N ARG A 88 11.90 1.48 16.33
CA ARG A 88 12.35 2.46 17.34
C ARG A 88 13.84 2.77 17.22
N MET A 89 14.69 1.76 17.01
CA MET A 89 16.13 1.97 16.78
C MET A 89 16.40 2.78 15.52
N ALA A 90 15.73 2.45 14.41
CA ALA A 90 15.85 3.18 13.16
C ALA A 90 15.43 4.65 13.30
N CYS A 91 14.29 4.94 13.95
CA CYS A 91 13.84 6.30 14.21
C CYS A 91 14.84 7.09 15.08
N ALA A 92 15.38 6.49 16.14
CA ALA A 92 16.38 7.14 17.00
C ALA A 92 17.67 7.46 16.24
N LEU A 93 18.12 6.57 15.36
CA LEU A 93 19.29 6.80 14.51
C LEU A 93 19.06 7.96 13.52
N LEU A 94 17.90 7.98 12.85
CA LEU A 94 17.55 9.05 11.91
C LEU A 94 17.51 10.43 12.59
N GLN A 95 16.93 10.51 13.81
CA GLN A 95 16.93 11.74 14.60
C GLN A 95 18.33 12.23 14.95
N ARG A 96 19.25 11.33 15.28
CA ARG A 96 20.66 11.68 15.56
C ARG A 96 21.37 12.21 14.33
N LEU A 97 21.14 11.59 13.16
CA LEU A 97 21.74 12.02 11.90
C LEU A 97 21.20 13.39 11.43
N SER A 98 19.90 13.66 11.62
CA SER A 98 19.31 14.95 11.25
C SER A 98 19.81 16.10 12.14
N ARG A 99 20.11 15.84 13.42
CA ARG A 99 20.69 16.84 14.33
C ARG A 99 22.13 17.19 13.96
N LYS A 100 22.95 16.23 13.52
CA LYS A 100 24.34 16.48 13.11
C LYS A 100 24.50 17.32 11.84
N ARG A 101 23.45 17.46 11.02
CA ARG A 101 23.49 18.27 9.78
C ARG A 101 23.17 19.76 9.99
N ARG A 102 22.91 20.19 11.21
CA ARG A 102 22.55 21.60 11.53
C ARG A 102 23.71 22.45 12.07
N TYR A 103 24.95 21.92 11.98
CA TYR A 103 26.19 22.66 12.36
C TYR A 103 27.17 22.67 11.19
#